data_ed19048aa4141a3bf8ee6564a6b04df3
#
_entry.id   ed19048aa4141a3bf8ee6564a6b04df3
#
_cell.length_a   1.000
_cell.length_b   1.000
_cell.length_c   1.000
_cell.angle_alpha   90.00
_cell.angle_beta   90.00
_cell.angle_gamma   90.00
#
_symmetry.space_group_name_H-M   'P 1'
#
loop_
_entity.id
_entity.type
_entity.pdbx_description
1 polymer ?
#
loop_
_entity_poly.entity_id
_entity_poly.type
_entity_poly.pdbx_seq_one_letter_code
_entity_poly.pdbx_strand_id
1 'polypeptide(L)'
;SVKICAVLAYQSCLIHIDTGFGKVPIVCGASLFDLELVTNKVRPDKAMGYAACVNAYSGQEPAEGNVGAGTGATVGKFHGPLGIYAAQVGAVQCAAIVAVNALGDIIDYDDKHQMAGLLTEDKSAMADTVKVMYD
;
A
#
# COMPACT_ATOMS: atom_id res chain seq x y z
N SER A 1 -8.17 -6.95 7.03
CA SER A 1 -6.87 -7.62 7.17
C SER A 1 -5.78 -6.58 7.39
N VAL A 2 -5.05 -6.73 8.47
CA VAL A 2 -3.86 -5.91 8.71
C VAL A 2 -2.75 -6.52 7.88
N LYS A 3 -2.53 -6.05 6.66
CA LYS A 3 -1.26 -6.26 5.98
C LYS A 3 -0.26 -5.32 6.63
N ILE A 4 0.33 -5.76 7.73
CA ILE A 4 1.54 -5.12 8.21
C ILE A 4 2.60 -5.51 7.18
N CYS A 5 3.00 -4.58 6.34
CA CYS A 5 4.27 -4.65 5.65
C CYS A 5 5.35 -4.50 6.73
N ALA A 6 5.45 -5.48 7.62
CA ALA A 6 6.54 -5.57 8.56
C ALA A 6 7.75 -5.96 7.74
N VAL A 7 8.51 -4.98 7.30
CA VAL A 7 9.93 -5.18 7.07
C VAL A 7 10.48 -5.55 8.44
N LEU A 8 10.38 -6.83 8.80
CA LEU A 8 11.06 -7.33 9.96
C LEU A 8 12.53 -7.06 9.74
N ALA A 9 13.05 -6.18 10.55
CA ALA A 9 14.45 -5.82 10.60
C ALA A 9 15.32 -7.02 10.94
N TYR A 10 15.43 -7.97 10.01
CA TYR A 10 16.40 -9.05 10.11
C TYR A 10 17.83 -8.51 10.06
N GLN A 11 18.02 -7.35 9.49
CA GLN A 11 19.26 -6.62 9.57
C GLN A 11 19.01 -5.25 10.18
N SER A 12 18.79 -5.22 11.47
CA SER A 12 18.71 -4.03 12.33
C SER A 12 19.89 -3.08 12.22
N CYS A 13 20.82 -3.35 11.34
CA CYS A 13 22.04 -2.57 11.17
C CYS A 13 21.87 -1.39 10.21
N LEU A 14 20.90 -1.37 9.31
CA LEU A 14 20.82 -0.38 8.25
C LEU A 14 19.83 0.76 8.55
N ILE A 15 18.67 0.45 9.14
CA ILE A 15 17.67 1.47 9.48
C ILE A 15 17.32 1.30 10.97
N HIS A 16 17.98 2.07 11.81
CA HIS A 16 17.76 2.02 13.26
C HIS A 16 18.06 3.38 13.90
N ILE A 17 17.48 3.60 15.06
CA ILE A 17 17.86 4.68 15.96
C ILE A 17 18.79 4.09 17.01
N ASP A 18 19.98 4.66 17.16
CA ASP A 18 20.86 4.35 18.27
C ASP A 18 20.41 5.17 19.50
N THR A 19 19.97 4.48 20.53
CA THR A 19 19.47 5.10 21.76
C THR A 19 20.56 5.30 22.83
N GLY A 20 21.80 4.88 22.55
CA GLY A 20 22.86 4.81 23.55
C GLY A 20 22.77 3.59 24.48
N PHE A 21 21.63 2.93 24.52
CA PHE A 21 21.41 1.68 25.26
C PHE A 21 21.26 0.47 24.35
N GLY A 22 21.12 0.71 23.04
CA GLY A 22 20.99 -0.30 22.02
C GLY A 22 20.33 0.26 20.76
N LYS A 23 20.39 -0.53 19.70
CA LYS A 23 19.81 -0.19 18.41
C LYS A 23 18.34 -0.59 18.36
N VAL A 24 17.48 0.37 18.05
CA VAL A 24 16.04 0.16 17.87
C VAL A 24 15.71 0.22 16.38
N PRO A 25 15.25 -0.87 15.76
CA PRO A 25 14.92 -0.87 14.34
C PRO A 25 13.71 0.02 14.07
N ILE A 26 13.75 0.74 12.93
CA ILE A 26 12.60 1.48 12.41
C ILE A 26 11.84 0.55 11.48
N VAL A 27 10.59 0.24 11.85
CA VAL A 27 9.70 -0.60 11.06
C VAL A 27 8.48 0.23 10.65
N CYS A 28 8.38 0.52 9.35
CA CYS A 28 7.20 1.16 8.79
C CYS A 28 6.13 0.11 8.52
N GLY A 29 4.88 0.44 8.79
CA GLY A 29 3.78 -0.47 8.55
C GLY A 29 2.47 0.27 8.31
N ALA A 30 1.58 -0.38 7.55
CA ALA A 30 0.24 0.10 7.30
C ALA A 30 -0.75 -1.07 7.26
N SER A 31 -1.98 -0.80 7.67
CA SER A 31 -3.09 -1.74 7.55
C SER A 31 -3.88 -1.40 6.30
N LEU A 32 -4.06 -2.36 5.41
CA LEU A 32 -4.86 -2.21 4.20
C LEU A 32 -6.10 -3.10 4.29
N PHE A 33 -7.21 -2.58 3.78
CA PHE A 33 -8.45 -3.35 3.68
C PHE A 33 -8.44 -4.20 2.41
N ASP A 34 -8.47 -5.52 2.58
CA ASP A 34 -8.46 -6.51 1.48
C ASP A 34 -9.33 -7.75 1.79
N LEU A 35 -10.28 -7.60 2.70
CA LEU A 35 -11.07 -8.73 3.22
C LEU A 35 -12.06 -9.30 2.21
N GLU A 36 -12.51 -8.50 1.25
CA GLU A 36 -13.54 -8.87 0.31
C GLU A 36 -13.01 -9.70 -0.87
N LEU A 37 -11.69 -9.61 -1.13
CA LEU A 37 -11.09 -10.29 -2.26
C LEU A 37 -10.54 -11.66 -1.86
N VAL A 38 -10.88 -12.69 -2.60
CA VAL A 38 -10.43 -14.08 -2.49
C VAL A 38 -10.77 -14.71 -1.13
N THR A 39 -10.19 -14.29 -0.02
CA THR A 39 -10.45 -14.87 1.30
C THR A 39 -10.06 -13.94 2.44
N ASN A 40 -10.87 -13.93 3.47
CA ASN A 40 -10.58 -13.24 4.73
C ASN A 40 -9.80 -14.10 5.74
N LYS A 41 -9.41 -15.32 5.39
CA LYS A 41 -8.76 -16.27 6.30
C LYS A 41 -7.23 -16.22 6.23
N VAL A 42 -6.67 -15.80 5.11
CA VAL A 42 -5.22 -15.66 4.93
C VAL A 42 -4.76 -14.29 5.45
N ARG A 43 -3.75 -14.30 6.30
CA ARG A 43 -3.17 -13.11 6.92
C ARG A 43 -1.66 -13.10 6.72
N PRO A 44 -1.04 -11.92 6.66
CA PRO A 44 0.41 -11.82 6.71
C PRO A 44 0.94 -12.51 7.95
N ASP A 45 1.91 -13.36 7.77
CA ASP A 45 2.59 -14.10 8.82
C ASP A 45 4.10 -13.80 8.83
N LYS A 46 4.82 -14.44 9.75
CA LYS A 46 6.26 -14.29 9.89
C LYS A 46 7.02 -14.70 8.61
N ALA A 47 6.57 -15.76 7.93
CA ALA A 47 7.22 -16.25 6.73
C ALA A 47 7.07 -15.27 5.58
N MET A 48 5.89 -14.67 5.41
CA MET A 48 5.65 -13.62 4.42
C MET A 48 6.48 -12.36 4.71
N GLY A 49 6.57 -11.95 5.97
CA GLY A 49 7.40 -10.82 6.37
C GLY A 49 8.89 -11.07 6.09
N TYR A 50 9.39 -12.26 6.38
CA TYR A 50 10.76 -12.66 6.09
C TYR A 50 11.04 -12.65 4.58
N ALA A 51 10.15 -13.25 3.78
CA ALA A 51 10.27 -13.26 2.33
C ALA A 51 10.27 -11.85 1.73
N ALA A 52 9.44 -10.95 2.25
CA ALA A 52 9.42 -9.55 1.83
C ALA A 52 10.77 -8.85 2.09
N CYS A 53 11.40 -9.11 3.24
CA CYS A 53 12.72 -8.58 3.55
C CYS A 53 13.79 -9.13 2.59
N VAL A 54 13.80 -10.44 2.36
CA VAL A 54 14.75 -11.07 1.43
C VAL A 54 14.60 -10.50 0.03
N ASN A 55 13.37 -10.32 -0.44
CA ASN A 55 13.10 -9.72 -1.75
C ASN A 55 13.57 -8.27 -1.82
N ALA A 56 13.36 -7.47 -0.78
CA ALA A 56 13.83 -6.09 -0.75
C ALA A 56 15.36 -5.96 -0.85
N TYR A 57 16.10 -6.96 -0.34
CA TYR A 57 17.56 -6.99 -0.43
C TYR A 57 18.11 -7.70 -1.67
N SER A 58 17.27 -8.31 -2.49
CA SER A 58 17.72 -9.04 -3.68
C SER A 58 18.21 -8.14 -4.81
N GLY A 59 18.01 -6.82 -4.71
CA GLY A 59 18.35 -5.87 -5.76
C GLY A 59 17.45 -5.96 -7.00
N GLN A 60 16.33 -6.64 -6.88
CA GLN A 60 15.32 -6.66 -7.94
C GLN A 60 14.57 -5.33 -7.98
N GLU A 61 14.22 -4.91 -9.19
CA GLU A 61 13.35 -3.75 -9.38
C GLU A 61 12.00 -3.98 -8.67
N PRO A 62 11.52 -2.98 -7.91
CA PRO A 62 10.25 -3.10 -7.25
C PRO A 62 9.10 -3.14 -8.27
N ALA A 63 8.17 -4.06 -8.06
CA ALA A 63 7.00 -4.18 -8.92
C ALA A 63 5.87 -3.26 -8.44
N GLU A 64 5.08 -2.77 -9.38
CA GLU A 64 3.89 -1.95 -9.15
C GLU A 64 2.59 -2.72 -9.43
N GLY A 65 1.47 -2.13 -9.03
CA GLY A 65 0.15 -2.70 -9.28
C GLY A 65 -0.30 -3.67 -8.17
N ASN A 66 -0.91 -4.78 -8.56
CA ASN A 66 -1.50 -5.76 -7.63
C ASN A 66 -0.45 -6.70 -7.02
N VAL A 67 0.60 -6.14 -6.47
CA VAL A 67 1.71 -6.88 -5.86
C VAL A 67 1.94 -6.44 -4.42
N GLY A 68 2.50 -7.30 -3.60
CA GLY A 68 2.85 -6.97 -2.22
C GLY A 68 1.68 -6.37 -1.45
N ALA A 69 1.82 -5.14 -0.99
CA ALA A 69 0.78 -4.41 -0.27
C ALA A 69 -0.47 -4.11 -1.14
N GLY A 70 -0.31 -4.01 -2.46
CA GLY A 70 -1.41 -3.81 -3.40
C GLY A 70 -2.21 -5.08 -3.71
N THR A 71 -1.72 -6.28 -3.32
CA THR A 71 -2.42 -7.54 -3.59
C THR A 71 -3.73 -7.59 -2.82
N GLY A 72 -4.85 -7.51 -3.54
CA GLY A 72 -6.19 -7.60 -2.96
C GLY A 72 -6.68 -6.35 -2.24
N ALA A 73 -5.92 -5.28 -2.20
CA ALA A 73 -6.42 -3.98 -1.74
C ALA A 73 -7.43 -3.43 -2.76
N THR A 74 -8.51 -2.82 -2.25
CA THR A 74 -9.57 -2.26 -3.11
C THR A 74 -9.94 -0.86 -2.67
N VAL A 75 -10.37 -0.06 -3.63
CA VAL A 75 -11.02 1.23 -3.43
C VAL A 75 -12.40 1.13 -4.09
N GLY A 76 -13.45 1.04 -3.29
CA GLY A 76 -14.77 0.65 -3.79
C GLY A 76 -14.71 -0.74 -4.41
N LYS A 77 -15.00 -0.85 -5.71
CA LYS A 77 -14.93 -2.10 -6.48
C LYS A 77 -13.68 -2.21 -7.38
N PHE A 78 -12.78 -1.25 -7.27
CA PHE A 78 -11.55 -1.22 -8.05
C PHE A 78 -10.36 -1.70 -7.22
N HIS A 79 -9.38 -2.31 -7.88
CA HIS A 79 -8.14 -2.67 -7.23
C HIS A 79 -7.34 -1.41 -6.85
N GLY A 80 -6.88 -1.35 -5.60
CA GLY A 80 -6.01 -0.30 -5.11
C GLY A 80 -4.54 -0.70 -5.33
N PRO A 81 -3.89 -0.25 -6.40
CA PRO A 81 -2.55 -0.67 -6.72
C PRO A 81 -1.50 -0.10 -5.77
N LEU A 82 -0.36 -0.78 -5.71
CA LEU A 82 0.88 -0.21 -5.22
C LEU A 82 1.49 0.65 -6.32
N GLY A 83 1.78 1.90 -6.04
CA GLY A 83 2.47 2.82 -6.93
C GLY A 83 3.83 3.19 -6.39
N ILE A 84 4.79 3.39 -7.29
CA ILE A 84 6.16 3.79 -6.97
C ILE A 84 6.56 4.92 -7.90
N TYR A 85 7.12 5.96 -7.35
CA TYR A 85 7.68 7.05 -8.14
C TYR A 85 9.00 7.50 -7.56
N ALA A 86 9.98 7.71 -8.43
CA ALA A 86 11.28 8.22 -8.06
C ALA A 86 11.67 9.39 -8.94
N ALA A 87 12.28 10.42 -8.35
CA ALA A 87 12.76 11.59 -9.04
C ALA A 87 14.15 11.96 -8.54
N GLN A 88 14.96 12.53 -9.42
CA GLN A 88 16.27 13.07 -9.09
C GLN A 88 16.33 14.55 -9.45
N VAL A 89 16.74 15.37 -8.50
CA VAL A 89 16.97 16.81 -8.70
C VAL A 89 18.39 17.14 -8.23
N GLY A 90 19.27 17.34 -9.18
CA GLY A 90 20.69 17.50 -8.90
C GLY A 90 21.29 16.24 -8.26
N ALA A 91 21.86 16.38 -7.07
CA ALA A 91 22.42 15.26 -6.29
C ALA A 91 21.41 14.59 -5.36
N VAL A 92 20.19 15.12 -5.26
CA VAL A 92 19.14 14.60 -4.36
C VAL A 92 18.27 13.63 -5.12
N GLN A 93 18.10 12.42 -4.57
CA GLN A 93 17.14 11.44 -5.05
C GLN A 93 16.00 11.32 -4.04
N CYS A 94 14.78 11.35 -4.53
CA CYS A 94 13.58 11.17 -3.74
C CYS A 94 12.75 10.04 -4.35
N ALA A 95 12.17 9.20 -3.51
CA ALA A 95 11.24 8.17 -3.95
C ALA A 95 10.03 8.12 -3.01
N ALA A 96 8.87 7.78 -3.58
CA ALA A 96 7.65 7.52 -2.84
C ALA A 96 7.10 6.15 -3.22
N ILE A 97 6.68 5.40 -2.22
CA ILE A 97 5.97 4.12 -2.38
C ILE A 97 4.61 4.30 -1.72
N VAL A 98 3.56 4.13 -2.48
CA VAL A 98 2.19 4.39 -2.02
C VAL A 98 1.32 3.15 -2.22
N ALA A 99 0.74 2.66 -1.14
CA ALA A 99 -0.33 1.67 -1.19
C ALA A 99 -1.66 2.37 -0.89
N VAL A 100 -2.58 2.31 -1.82
CA VAL A 100 -3.88 3.00 -1.68
C VAL A 100 -4.80 2.20 -0.77
N ASN A 101 -5.28 2.86 0.29
CA ASN A 101 -6.22 2.32 1.29
C ASN A 101 -7.34 3.32 1.54
N ALA A 102 -7.98 3.78 0.48
CA ALA A 102 -9.01 4.80 0.57
C ALA A 102 -10.41 4.19 0.79
N LEU A 103 -11.16 4.76 1.72
CA LEU A 103 -12.62 4.67 1.75
C LEU A 103 -13.13 5.97 1.14
N GLY A 104 -13.61 5.90 -0.10
CA GLY A 104 -14.01 7.08 -0.87
C GLY A 104 -13.67 6.93 -2.35
N ASP A 105 -13.54 8.04 -3.01
CA ASP A 105 -13.30 8.13 -4.44
C ASP A 105 -11.87 8.59 -4.73
N ILE A 106 -11.28 8.05 -5.78
CA ILE A 106 -10.01 8.51 -6.33
C ILE A 106 -10.34 9.44 -7.49
N ILE A 107 -9.89 10.67 -7.35
CA ILE A 107 -10.15 11.74 -8.32
C ILE A 107 -8.82 12.10 -9.00
N ASP A 108 -8.83 12.17 -10.32
CA ASP A 108 -7.70 12.71 -11.05
C ASP A 108 -7.45 14.16 -10.65
N TYR A 109 -6.18 14.50 -10.42
CA TYR A 109 -5.83 15.83 -9.94
C TYR A 109 -6.03 16.92 -11.00
N ASP A 110 -5.79 16.60 -12.27
CA ASP A 110 -5.76 17.56 -13.35
C ASP A 110 -7.18 17.88 -13.87
N ASP A 111 -7.93 16.87 -14.27
CA ASP A 111 -9.24 17.04 -14.91
C ASP A 111 -10.44 16.73 -13.98
N LYS A 112 -10.14 16.30 -12.75
CA LYS A 112 -11.14 16.03 -11.70
C LYS A 112 -12.11 14.88 -12.01
N HIS A 113 -11.79 14.04 -13.00
CA HIS A 113 -12.63 12.85 -13.21
C HIS A 113 -12.41 11.80 -12.12
N GLN A 114 -13.44 11.04 -11.81
CA GLN A 114 -13.39 9.95 -10.85
C GLN A 114 -12.75 8.72 -11.50
N MET A 115 -11.58 8.32 -11.01
CA MET A 115 -10.82 7.19 -11.52
C MET A 115 -11.25 5.86 -10.91
N ALA A 116 -11.63 5.87 -9.62
CA ALA A 116 -12.09 4.72 -8.88
C ALA A 116 -12.94 5.15 -7.68
N GLY A 117 -13.71 4.22 -7.13
CA GLY A 117 -14.57 4.49 -5.98
C GLY A 117 -15.82 3.64 -5.97
N LEU A 118 -16.92 4.21 -5.49
CA LEU A 118 -18.20 3.55 -5.42
C LEU A 118 -18.81 3.45 -6.83
N LEU A 119 -19.49 2.34 -7.10
CA LEU A 119 -20.35 2.19 -8.29
C LEU A 119 -21.82 2.37 -7.90
N THR A 120 -22.63 2.77 -8.89
CA THR A 120 -24.09 2.70 -8.78
C THR A 120 -24.55 1.26 -8.52
N GLU A 121 -25.77 1.06 -8.01
CA GLU A 121 -26.31 -0.27 -7.71
C GLU A 121 -26.30 -1.20 -8.93
N ASP A 122 -26.61 -0.67 -10.09
CA ASP A 122 -26.60 -1.37 -11.38
C ASP A 122 -25.18 -1.53 -11.96
N LYS A 123 -24.15 -0.95 -11.29
CA LYS A 123 -22.73 -0.95 -11.68
C LYS A 123 -22.46 -0.34 -13.06
N SER A 124 -23.35 0.46 -13.57
CA SER A 124 -23.22 1.10 -14.89
C SER A 124 -22.37 2.37 -14.88
N ALA A 125 -22.25 3.01 -13.72
CA ALA A 125 -21.55 4.28 -13.56
C ALA A 125 -20.83 4.39 -12.20
N MET A 126 -19.94 5.36 -12.09
CA MET A 126 -19.37 5.79 -10.82
C MET A 126 -20.42 6.56 -10.03
N ALA A 127 -20.46 6.32 -8.72
CA ALA A 127 -21.25 7.09 -7.76
C ALA A 127 -20.33 7.93 -6.89
N ASP A 128 -20.84 9.05 -6.41
CA ASP A 128 -20.14 9.90 -5.44
C ASP A 128 -20.27 9.27 -4.05
N THR A 129 -19.18 8.72 -3.53
CA THR A 129 -19.17 8.03 -2.24
C THR A 129 -19.61 8.95 -1.11
N VAL A 130 -19.16 10.20 -1.12
CA VAL A 130 -19.51 11.16 -0.05
C VAL A 130 -21.02 11.44 -0.04
N LYS A 131 -21.60 11.61 -1.22
CA LYS A 131 -23.03 11.87 -1.36
C LYS A 131 -23.87 10.69 -0.86
N VAL A 132 -23.51 9.48 -1.25
CA VAL A 132 -24.19 8.24 -0.82
C VAL A 132 -24.06 8.01 0.70
N MET A 133 -22.98 8.46 1.33
CA MET A 133 -22.80 8.33 2.78
C MET A 133 -23.64 9.34 3.60
N TYR A 134 -24.07 10.43 2.99
CA TYR A 134 -24.88 11.46 3.66
C TYR A 134 -26.40 11.29 3.45
N ASP A 135 -26.84 10.48 2.49
CA ASP A 135 -28.23 10.11 2.24
C ASP A 135 -28.67 8.93 3.13
#